data_694786a0fd3fc5a1a40ef3f79d54020e
#
_entry.id   694786a0fd3fc5a1a40ef3f79d54020e
#
_cell.length_a   1.000
_cell.length_b   1.000
_cell.length_c   1.000
_cell.angle_alpha   90.00
_cell.angle_beta   90.00
_cell.angle_gamma   90.00
#
_symmetry.space_group_name_H-M   'P 1'
#
loop_
_entity.id
_entity.type
_entity.pdbx_description
1 polymer ?
#
loop_
_entity_poly.entity_id
_entity_poly.type
_entity_poly.pdbx_seq_one_letter_code
_entity_poly.pdbx_strand_id
1 'polypeptide(L)'
;MIFEEKKIASERIYEGAILNVRRDEVTAVKGHAYREIIEHNGAVGMIAIKDDGNVIMVSQYRYACGRAVLEIPAGKIDKGETDPAQVA
;
A
#
# COMPACT_ATOMS: atom_id res chain seq x y z
N MET A 1 -27.54 -2.49 -3.18
CA MET A 1 -27.16 -2.57 -1.74
C MET A 1 -25.79 -3.18 -1.61
N ILE A 2 -24.94 -2.56 -0.77
CA ILE A 2 -23.58 -3.06 -0.52
C ILE A 2 -23.59 -3.89 0.75
N PHE A 3 -23.13 -5.13 0.66
CA PHE A 3 -22.97 -5.99 1.83
C PHE A 3 -21.67 -5.63 2.55
N GLU A 4 -21.77 -5.25 3.81
CA GLU A 4 -20.60 -4.95 4.63
C GLU A 4 -20.06 -6.22 5.26
N GLU A 5 -18.82 -6.56 4.94
CA GLU A 5 -18.14 -7.70 5.54
C GLU A 5 -17.63 -7.31 6.93
N LYS A 6 -17.92 -8.14 7.92
CA LYS A 6 -17.50 -7.90 9.30
C LYS A 6 -16.51 -8.97 9.72
N LYS A 7 -15.49 -8.54 10.46
CA LYS A 7 -14.46 -9.47 10.95
C LYS A 7 -15.03 -10.40 12.01
N ILE A 8 -14.83 -11.69 11.80
CA ILE A 8 -15.17 -12.73 12.77
C ILE A 8 -13.93 -13.08 13.60
N ALA A 9 -12.79 -13.29 12.92
CA ALA A 9 -11.53 -13.67 13.56
C ALA A 9 -10.36 -13.18 12.72
N SER A 10 -9.19 -13.09 13.31
CA SER A 10 -7.99 -12.63 12.64
C SER A 10 -6.79 -13.46 13.09
N GLU A 11 -5.92 -13.79 12.14
CA GLU A 11 -4.69 -14.53 12.42
C GLU A 11 -3.51 -13.84 11.74
N ARG A 12 -2.44 -13.60 12.51
CA ARG A 12 -1.20 -13.05 11.97
C ARG A 12 -0.45 -14.16 11.24
N ILE A 13 -0.20 -13.97 9.94
CA ILE A 13 0.50 -14.93 9.10
C ILE A 13 1.97 -14.60 8.99
N TYR A 14 2.32 -13.31 8.88
CA TYR A 14 3.70 -12.87 8.69
C TYR A 14 3.90 -11.50 9.31
N GLU A 15 5.01 -11.34 10.03
CA GLU A 15 5.47 -10.05 10.53
C GLU A 15 6.84 -9.77 9.95
N GLY A 16 6.89 -8.75 9.07
CA GLY A 16 8.12 -8.38 8.40
C GLY A 16 8.63 -7.03 8.84
N ALA A 17 9.80 -6.66 8.34
CA ALA A 17 10.41 -5.36 8.63
C ALA A 17 9.64 -4.21 7.99
N ILE A 18 9.00 -4.45 6.84
CA ILE A 18 8.33 -3.41 6.06
C ILE A 18 6.82 -3.58 6.09
N LEU A 19 6.33 -4.82 6.08
CA LEU A 19 4.90 -5.11 6.04
C LEU A 19 4.56 -6.32 6.89
N ASN A 20 3.30 -6.41 7.24
CA ASN A 20 2.73 -7.59 7.87
C ASN A 20 1.64 -8.17 6.97
N VAL A 21 1.36 -9.45 7.14
CA VAL A 21 0.24 -10.10 6.47
C VAL A 21 -0.64 -10.75 7.54
N ARG A 22 -1.93 -10.51 7.45
CA ARG A 22 -2.92 -11.19 8.30
C ARG A 22 -3.98 -11.84 7.44
N ARG A 23 -4.59 -12.88 7.98
CA ARG A 23 -5.75 -13.51 7.36
C ARG A 23 -6.95 -13.30 8.27
N ASP A 24 -7.98 -12.68 7.75
CA ASP A 24 -9.21 -12.43 8.48
C ASP A 24 -10.32 -13.35 7.98
N GLU A 25 -11.05 -13.93 8.91
CA GLU A 25 -12.33 -14.55 8.61
C GLU A 25 -13.41 -13.47 8.72
N VAL A 26 -14.23 -13.35 7.70
CA VAL A 26 -15.24 -12.29 7.63
C VAL A 26 -16.60 -12.87 7.27
N THR A 27 -17.65 -12.14 7.61
CA THR A 27 -18.99 -12.48 7.14
C THR A 27 -19.08 -12.25 5.65
N ALA A 28 -19.81 -13.12 4.96
CA ALA A 28 -20.02 -13.02 3.52
C ALA A 28 -21.50 -13.21 3.22
N VAL A 29 -21.89 -12.90 1.99
CA VAL A 29 -23.29 -13.01 1.59
C VAL A 29 -23.86 -14.42 1.84
N LYS A 30 -23.04 -15.46 1.66
CA LYS A 30 -23.44 -16.85 1.88
C LYS A 30 -22.62 -17.49 2.99
N GLY A 31 -22.60 -16.86 4.18
CA GLY A 31 -21.89 -17.42 5.33
C GLY A 31 -20.64 -16.66 5.68
N HIS A 32 -19.46 -17.25 5.43
CA HIS A 32 -18.20 -16.60 5.76
C HIS A 32 -17.17 -16.87 4.66
N ALA A 33 -16.10 -16.06 4.67
CA ALA A 33 -14.99 -16.18 3.75
C ALA A 33 -13.72 -15.69 4.42
N TYR A 34 -12.59 -15.96 3.79
CA TYR A 34 -11.28 -15.48 4.27
C TYR A 34 -10.75 -14.38 3.38
N ARG A 35 -10.05 -13.42 3.99
CA ARG A 35 -9.38 -12.33 3.30
C ARG A 35 -7.94 -12.26 3.76
N GLU A 36 -7.02 -12.15 2.83
CA GLU A 36 -5.60 -11.92 3.12
C GLU A 36 -5.33 -10.44 2.96
N ILE A 37 -4.78 -9.82 4.02
CA ILE A 37 -4.61 -8.37 4.08
C ILE A 37 -3.15 -8.05 4.33
N ILE A 38 -2.59 -7.18 3.50
CA ILE A 38 -1.24 -6.65 3.66
C ILE A 38 -1.34 -5.35 4.44
N GLU A 39 -0.68 -5.31 5.60
CA GLU A 39 -0.57 -4.11 6.42
C GLU A 39 0.75 -3.42 6.09
N HIS A 40 0.66 -2.19 5.58
CA HIS A 40 1.81 -1.39 5.18
C HIS A 40 1.55 0.07 5.56
N ASN A 41 2.61 0.80 5.91
CA ASN A 41 2.45 2.20 6.30
C ASN A 41 1.99 3.10 5.15
N GLY A 42 2.17 2.65 3.91
CA GLY A 42 1.82 3.41 2.72
C GLY A 42 2.97 4.26 2.21
N ALA A 43 2.70 4.98 1.16
CA ALA A 43 3.66 5.87 0.52
C ALA A 43 2.93 7.04 -0.12
N VAL A 44 3.67 8.12 -0.40
CA VAL A 44 3.15 9.29 -1.09
C VAL A 44 3.87 9.42 -2.42
N GLY A 45 3.11 9.47 -3.51
CA GLY A 45 3.62 9.77 -4.84
C GLY A 45 3.48 11.27 -5.14
N MET A 46 4.41 11.81 -5.89
CA MET A 46 4.42 13.22 -6.24
C MET A 46 4.38 13.38 -7.76
N ILE A 47 3.56 14.31 -8.22
CA ILE A 47 3.56 14.72 -9.63
C ILE A 47 4.25 16.07 -9.69
N ALA A 48 5.49 16.09 -10.21
CA ALA A 48 6.27 17.30 -10.34
C ALA A 48 6.28 17.73 -11.81
N ILE A 49 5.72 18.93 -12.07
CA ILE A 49 5.58 19.45 -13.41
C ILE A 49 6.57 20.61 -13.58
N LYS A 50 7.44 20.53 -14.60
CA LYS A 50 8.36 21.59 -14.92
C LYS A 50 7.66 22.73 -15.65
N ASP A 51 8.32 23.89 -15.72
CA ASP A 51 7.78 25.09 -16.38
C ASP A 51 7.42 24.84 -17.85
N ASP A 52 8.12 23.92 -18.51
CA ASP A 52 7.88 23.54 -19.91
C ASP A 52 6.72 22.53 -20.07
N GLY A 53 6.05 22.15 -18.98
CA GLY A 53 4.96 21.18 -19.01
C GLY A 53 5.38 19.72 -18.88
N ASN A 54 6.69 19.44 -18.84
CA ASN A 54 7.16 18.06 -18.67
C ASN A 54 7.03 17.60 -17.23
N VAL A 55 6.75 16.30 -17.06
CA VAL A 55 6.64 15.66 -15.75
C VAL A 55 7.96 15.01 -15.39
N ILE A 56 8.43 15.26 -14.17
CA ILE A 56 9.65 14.65 -13.66
C ILE A 56 9.38 13.20 -13.27
N MET A 57 10.19 12.31 -13.84
CA MET A 57 10.13 10.88 -13.51
C MET A 57 11.51 10.44 -12.99
N VAL A 58 11.51 9.36 -12.21
CA VAL A 58 12.75 8.77 -11.71
C VAL A 58 12.83 7.32 -12.18
N SER A 59 14.06 6.86 -12.43
CA SER A 59 14.33 5.48 -12.80
C SER A 59 15.00 4.79 -11.62
N GLN A 60 14.41 3.69 -11.13
CA GLN A 60 14.93 2.94 -10.00
C GLN A 60 14.90 1.45 -10.29
N TYR A 61 15.92 0.74 -9.84
CA TYR A 61 15.87 -0.71 -9.88
C TYR A 61 14.90 -1.22 -8.83
N ARG A 62 13.93 -2.02 -9.28
CA ARG A 62 12.95 -2.64 -8.39
C ARG A 62 13.18 -4.14 -8.35
N TYR A 63 13.66 -4.62 -7.21
CA TYR A 63 14.00 -6.03 -7.02
C TYR A 63 12.83 -6.96 -7.36
N ALA A 64 11.63 -6.64 -6.89
CA ALA A 64 10.45 -7.46 -7.14
C ALA A 64 10.10 -7.57 -8.62
N CYS A 65 10.45 -6.56 -9.42
CA CYS A 65 10.24 -6.57 -10.86
C CYS A 65 11.44 -7.14 -11.63
N GLY A 66 12.59 -7.27 -10.97
CA GLY A 66 13.83 -7.75 -11.60
C GLY A 66 14.41 -6.80 -12.63
N ARG A 67 14.07 -5.52 -12.60
CA ARG A 67 14.54 -4.54 -13.59
C ARG A 67 14.36 -3.12 -13.09
N ALA A 68 14.99 -2.17 -13.80
CA ALA A 68 14.72 -0.76 -13.56
C ALA A 68 13.35 -0.36 -14.11
N VAL A 69 12.65 0.45 -13.35
CA VAL A 69 11.30 0.91 -13.67
C VAL A 69 11.26 2.43 -13.64
N LEU A 70 10.56 3.03 -14.59
CA LEU A 70 10.31 4.46 -14.63
C LEU A 70 9.09 4.77 -13.75
N GLU A 71 9.27 5.68 -12.79
CA GLU A 71 8.28 5.96 -11.76
C GLU A 71 8.14 7.45 -11.49
N ILE A 72 7.03 7.85 -10.88
CA ILE A 72 6.94 9.17 -10.27
C ILE A 72 7.75 9.16 -8.96
N PRO A 73 8.30 10.32 -8.53
CA PRO A 73 8.96 10.42 -7.23
C PRO A 73 7.99 10.04 -6.11
N ALA A 74 8.49 9.32 -5.11
CA ALA A 74 7.66 8.88 -3.99
C ALA A 74 8.47 8.82 -2.70
N GLY A 75 7.79 8.98 -1.57
CA GLY A 75 8.35 8.82 -0.24
C GLY A 75 7.52 7.88 0.59
N LYS A 76 8.18 7.06 1.42
CA LYS A 76 7.49 6.17 2.34
C LYS A 76 6.88 6.97 3.49
N ILE A 77 5.70 6.53 3.95
CA ILE A 77 5.10 7.05 5.17
C ILE A 77 5.66 6.23 6.32
N ASP A 78 6.38 6.90 7.23
CA ASP A 78 6.92 6.25 8.42
C ASP A 78 5.82 6.04 9.45
N LYS A 79 6.03 5.08 10.33
CA LYS A 79 5.09 4.79 11.39
C LYS A 79 4.92 6.02 12.28
N GLY A 80 3.67 6.46 12.44
CA GLY A 80 3.33 7.64 13.22
C GLY A 80 3.14 8.91 12.40
N GLU A 81 3.55 8.93 11.14
CA GLU A 81 3.26 10.07 10.26
C GLU A 81 1.81 10.00 9.78
N THR A 82 1.10 11.10 9.89
CA THR A 82 -0.33 11.15 9.56
C THR A 82 -0.66 12.16 8.47
N ASP A 83 0.28 13.02 8.09
CA ASP A 83 0.06 14.03 7.05
C ASP A 83 0.85 13.67 5.79
N PRO A 84 0.20 13.13 4.75
CA PRO A 84 0.88 12.78 3.50
C PRO A 84 1.59 13.95 2.83
N ALA A 85 1.08 15.16 2.98
CA ALA A 85 1.70 16.34 2.37
C ALA A 85 3.08 16.64 2.96
N GLN A 86 3.31 16.32 4.22
CA GLN A 86 4.62 16.49 4.86
C GLN A 86 5.64 15.45 4.42
N VAL A 87 5.19 14.27 4.06
CA VAL A 87 6.06 13.21 3.53
C VAL A 87 6.56 13.59 2.13
N ALA A 88 5.70 14.19 1.36
CA ALA A 88 6.04 14.64 0.01
C ALA A 88 7.03 15.81 0.05
#